data_c69e91f30516590d710c2c3928e40690
#
_entry.id   c69e91f30516590d710c2c3928e40690
#
_cell.length_a   1.000
_cell.length_b   1.000
_cell.length_c   1.000
_cell.angle_alpha   90.00
_cell.angle_beta   90.00
_cell.angle_gamma   90.00
#
_symmetry.space_group_name_H-M   'P 1'
#
loop_
_entity.id
_entity.type
_entity.pdbx_description
1 polymer ?
#
loop_
_entity_poly.entity_id
_entity_poly.type
_entity_poly.pdbx_seq_one_letter_code
_entity_poly.pdbx_strand_id
1 'polypeptide(L)'
;YKSLIGSSVNLPLVARSVPIFADEYASMEKGSGCVKITPAHDFNDYDVGQRHSLPMINMLTTHGDVRQSPECINSDGTDNHALGAIIPEKYQGMERFAARREIVADFEALGLLESIEENEMTVPYGDRGGVVIEPMLTNQWYVDAKKLAGPAIEAVEDGRINFVPKQYENM
;
A
#
# COMPACT_ATOMS: atom_id res chain seq x y z
N TYR A 1 -14.96 11.09 -17.95
CA TYR A 1 -15.21 10.44 -16.64
C TYR A 1 -15.74 11.38 -15.55
N LYS A 2 -15.78 12.72 -15.79
CA LYS A 2 -16.24 13.69 -14.76
C LYS A 2 -17.62 13.37 -14.20
N SER A 3 -18.53 12.83 -15.01
CA SER A 3 -19.88 12.43 -14.59
C SER A 3 -19.94 11.21 -13.68
N LEU A 4 -18.84 10.46 -13.57
CA LEU A 4 -18.73 9.26 -12.73
C LEU A 4 -18.17 9.56 -11.34
N ILE A 5 -17.59 10.75 -11.13
CA ILE A 5 -17.02 11.14 -9.84
C ILE A 5 -18.12 11.13 -8.78
N GLY A 6 -17.85 10.48 -7.65
CA GLY A 6 -18.81 10.28 -6.55
C GLY A 6 -19.71 9.05 -6.69
N SER A 7 -19.62 8.34 -7.82
CA SER A 7 -20.25 7.01 -7.98
C SER A 7 -19.33 5.88 -7.54
N SER A 8 -19.77 4.65 -7.70
CA SER A 8 -18.98 3.44 -7.37
C SER A 8 -19.08 2.43 -8.49
N VAL A 9 -18.07 1.57 -8.60
CA VAL A 9 -18.08 0.38 -9.46
C VAL A 9 -17.97 -0.89 -8.64
N ASN A 10 -18.59 -1.96 -9.09
CA ASN A 10 -18.45 -3.26 -8.47
C ASN A 10 -17.15 -3.91 -8.94
N LEU A 11 -16.33 -4.35 -7.98
CA LEU A 11 -15.12 -5.08 -8.27
C LEU A 11 -15.48 -6.50 -8.71
N PRO A 12 -15.07 -6.96 -9.91
CA PRO A 12 -15.32 -8.32 -10.35
C PRO A 12 -14.75 -9.35 -9.38
N LEU A 13 -15.30 -10.58 -9.39
CA LEU A 13 -14.90 -11.72 -8.58
C LEU A 13 -15.14 -11.57 -7.06
N VAL A 14 -15.38 -10.36 -6.57
CA VAL A 14 -15.66 -10.09 -5.15
C VAL A 14 -16.89 -9.20 -5.02
N ALA A 15 -17.68 -9.42 -3.98
CA ALA A 15 -18.89 -8.62 -3.72
C ALA A 15 -18.54 -7.30 -3.03
N ARG A 16 -17.75 -6.43 -3.70
CA ARG A 16 -17.33 -5.15 -3.16
C ARG A 16 -17.48 -4.04 -4.18
N SER A 17 -18.01 -2.90 -3.74
CA SER A 17 -17.98 -1.64 -4.49
C SER A 17 -16.75 -0.82 -4.13
N VAL A 18 -16.14 -0.20 -5.14
CA VAL A 18 -15.03 0.74 -4.98
C VAL A 18 -15.45 2.13 -5.45
N PRO A 19 -15.12 3.21 -4.73
CA PRO A 19 -15.51 4.56 -5.09
C PRO A 19 -14.71 5.07 -6.29
N ILE A 20 -15.35 5.96 -7.08
CA ILE A 20 -14.69 6.72 -8.14
C ILE A 20 -14.51 8.16 -7.66
N PHE A 21 -13.27 8.64 -7.67
CA PHE A 21 -12.92 10.01 -7.29
C PHE A 21 -11.88 10.60 -8.25
N ALA A 22 -11.69 11.91 -8.19
CA ALA A 22 -10.65 12.60 -8.96
C ALA A 22 -9.43 12.85 -8.09
N ASP A 23 -8.24 12.61 -8.64
CA ASP A 23 -6.96 12.93 -8.03
C ASP A 23 -5.95 13.31 -9.12
N GLU A 24 -5.03 14.22 -8.81
CA GLU A 24 -3.98 14.65 -9.73
C GLU A 24 -2.96 13.53 -10.07
N TYR A 25 -2.94 12.47 -9.28
CA TYR A 25 -2.15 11.27 -9.55
C TYR A 25 -2.57 10.58 -10.85
N ALA A 26 -3.83 10.68 -11.25
CA ALA A 26 -4.34 10.10 -12.48
C ALA A 26 -4.04 11.01 -13.69
N SER A 27 -3.04 10.62 -14.50
CA SER A 27 -2.68 11.36 -15.72
C SER A 27 -3.60 11.01 -16.88
N MET A 28 -4.20 12.03 -17.51
CA MET A 28 -4.99 11.86 -18.73
C MET A 28 -4.14 11.46 -19.95
N GLU A 29 -2.83 11.60 -19.88
CA GLU A 29 -1.89 11.27 -20.96
C GLU A 29 -1.47 9.78 -20.93
N LYS A 30 -1.85 9.06 -19.87
CA LYS A 30 -1.49 7.64 -19.69
C LYS A 30 -2.73 6.74 -19.78
N GLY A 31 -2.69 5.80 -20.72
CA GLY A 31 -3.75 4.81 -20.89
C GLY A 31 -5.14 5.44 -21.05
N SER A 32 -6.09 4.98 -20.25
CA SER A 32 -7.46 5.50 -20.24
C SER A 32 -7.65 6.76 -19.38
N GLY A 33 -6.64 7.18 -18.63
CA GLY A 33 -6.76 8.22 -17.59
C GLY A 33 -7.46 7.74 -16.31
N CYS A 34 -7.77 6.45 -16.19
CA CYS A 34 -8.29 5.81 -14.99
C CYS A 34 -7.20 4.96 -14.34
N VAL A 35 -7.03 5.12 -13.02
CA VAL A 35 -6.03 4.38 -12.24
C VAL A 35 -6.75 3.60 -11.14
N LYS A 36 -6.40 2.33 -10.99
CA LYS A 36 -6.76 1.52 -9.84
C LYS A 36 -5.84 1.92 -8.67
N ILE A 37 -6.42 2.16 -7.49
CA ILE A 37 -5.71 2.55 -6.27
C ILE A 37 -5.79 1.43 -5.24
N THR A 38 -4.63 0.94 -4.79
CA THR A 38 -4.48 -0.12 -3.77
C THR A 38 -3.55 0.33 -2.65
N PRO A 39 -4.03 1.11 -1.68
CA PRO A 39 -3.19 1.84 -0.72
C PRO A 39 -2.33 0.96 0.19
N ALA A 40 -2.71 -0.30 0.40
CA ALA A 40 -1.95 -1.21 1.26
C ALA A 40 -0.74 -1.87 0.57
N HIS A 41 -0.64 -1.77 -0.76
CA HIS A 41 0.34 -2.53 -1.55
C HIS A 41 1.12 -1.70 -2.59
N ASP A 42 1.02 -0.38 -2.53
CA ASP A 42 1.78 0.53 -3.38
C ASP A 42 2.03 1.85 -2.64
N PHE A 43 3.26 2.37 -2.70
CA PHE A 43 3.65 3.59 -1.95
C PHE A 43 2.93 4.84 -2.46
N ASN A 44 2.77 4.98 -3.77
CA ASN A 44 2.09 6.14 -4.33
C ASN A 44 0.58 6.06 -4.07
N ASP A 45 0.00 4.86 -4.19
CA ASP A 45 -1.40 4.61 -3.86
C ASP A 45 -1.68 4.84 -2.37
N TYR A 46 -0.69 4.60 -1.49
CA TYR A 46 -0.78 4.91 -0.07
C TYR A 46 -1.03 6.41 0.16
N ASP A 47 -0.27 7.27 -0.50
CA ASP A 47 -0.43 8.73 -0.39
C ASP A 47 -1.81 9.19 -0.89
N VAL A 48 -2.30 8.60 -1.98
CA VAL A 48 -3.67 8.82 -2.47
C VAL A 48 -4.70 8.35 -1.44
N GLY A 49 -4.47 7.18 -0.87
CA GLY A 49 -5.31 6.60 0.19
C GLY A 49 -5.41 7.52 1.41
N GLN A 50 -4.31 8.11 1.84
CA GLN A 50 -4.29 9.08 2.95
C GLN A 50 -5.08 10.34 2.60
N ARG A 51 -4.86 10.94 1.43
CA ARG A 51 -5.58 12.17 1.00
C ARG A 51 -7.09 12.00 0.93
N HIS A 52 -7.55 10.83 0.50
CA HIS A 52 -8.98 10.52 0.33
C HIS A 52 -9.58 9.69 1.46
N SER A 53 -8.84 9.47 2.54
CA SER A 53 -9.29 8.66 3.70
C SER A 53 -9.82 7.28 3.27
N LEU A 54 -9.14 6.65 2.29
CA LEU A 54 -9.54 5.34 1.79
C LEU A 54 -9.14 4.24 2.79
N PRO A 55 -9.94 3.18 2.90
CA PRO A 55 -9.53 2.01 3.67
C PRO A 55 -8.37 1.30 2.98
N MET A 56 -7.45 0.81 3.77
CA MET A 56 -6.29 0.05 3.34
C MET A 56 -6.55 -1.44 3.60
N ILE A 57 -6.47 -2.24 2.55
CA ILE A 57 -6.81 -3.66 2.60
C ILE A 57 -5.56 -4.46 2.30
N ASN A 58 -4.98 -5.04 3.33
CA ASN A 58 -3.79 -5.88 3.20
C ASN A 58 -4.21 -7.31 2.84
N MET A 59 -3.88 -7.72 1.61
CA MET A 59 -4.30 -8.97 1.00
C MET A 59 -3.28 -10.10 1.14
N LEU A 60 -2.01 -9.76 1.42
CA LEU A 60 -0.91 -10.72 1.41
C LEU A 60 -0.40 -11.01 2.82
N THR A 61 0.12 -12.21 3.02
CA THR A 61 0.90 -12.59 4.20
C THR A 61 2.35 -12.11 4.05
N THR A 62 3.13 -12.22 5.12
CA THR A 62 4.59 -11.96 5.08
C THR A 62 5.37 -12.92 4.17
N HIS A 63 4.75 -14.02 3.74
CA HIS A 63 5.33 -14.97 2.79
C HIS A 63 4.90 -14.68 1.34
N GLY A 64 4.03 -13.69 1.13
CA GLY A 64 3.51 -13.35 -0.19
C GLY A 64 2.36 -14.23 -0.64
N ASP A 65 1.75 -14.99 0.25
CA ASP A 65 0.56 -15.78 -0.03
C ASP A 65 -0.70 -14.93 0.18
N VAL A 66 -1.76 -15.24 -0.55
CA VAL A 66 -3.06 -14.60 -0.36
C VAL A 66 -3.62 -14.99 1.01
N ARG A 67 -4.02 -14.00 1.81
CA ARG A 67 -4.60 -14.22 3.14
C ARG A 67 -5.92 -14.97 3.06
N GLN A 68 -6.28 -15.66 4.13
CA GLN A 68 -7.63 -16.23 4.30
C GLN A 68 -8.66 -15.13 4.58
N SER A 69 -8.25 -14.11 5.34
CA SER A 69 -9.04 -12.92 5.61
C SER A 69 -8.15 -11.69 5.47
N PRO A 70 -8.59 -10.63 4.78
CA PRO A 70 -7.80 -9.42 4.64
C PRO A 70 -7.71 -8.68 5.98
N GLU A 71 -6.60 -7.97 6.20
CA GLU A 71 -6.51 -6.96 7.25
C GLU A 71 -6.99 -5.64 6.68
N CYS A 72 -8.02 -5.08 7.27
CA CYS A 72 -8.60 -3.81 6.86
C CYS A 72 -8.28 -2.73 7.88
N ILE A 73 -7.64 -1.65 7.43
CA ILE A 73 -7.14 -0.56 8.27
C ILE A 73 -7.69 0.75 7.71
N ASN A 74 -8.12 1.65 8.56
CA ASN A 74 -8.47 3.03 8.20
C ASN A 74 -7.20 3.84 7.89
N SER A 75 -7.35 4.98 7.23
CA SER A 75 -6.24 5.88 6.92
C SER A 75 -5.52 6.42 8.17
N ASP A 76 -6.15 6.43 9.33
CA ASP A 76 -5.57 6.80 10.63
C ASP A 76 -4.82 5.67 11.34
N GLY A 77 -4.76 4.49 10.72
CA GLY A 77 -4.10 3.30 11.27
C GLY A 77 -4.94 2.45 12.20
N THR A 78 -6.21 2.80 12.44
CA THR A 78 -7.12 1.99 13.26
C THR A 78 -7.73 0.83 12.45
N ASP A 79 -8.03 -0.28 13.10
CA ASP A 79 -8.67 -1.43 12.46
C ASP A 79 -10.06 -1.08 11.92
N ASN A 80 -10.37 -1.53 10.71
CA ASN A 80 -11.67 -1.38 10.07
C ASN A 80 -12.39 -2.72 9.92
N HIS A 81 -12.95 -3.21 11.00
CA HIS A 81 -13.71 -4.46 10.99
C HIS A 81 -15.04 -4.37 10.24
N ALA A 82 -15.55 -3.16 10.01
CA ALA A 82 -16.84 -2.93 9.34
C ALA A 82 -16.77 -3.02 7.82
N LEU A 83 -15.56 -2.96 7.23
CA LEU A 83 -15.41 -2.97 5.77
C LEU A 83 -15.89 -4.26 5.12
N GLY A 84 -15.84 -5.39 5.84
CA GLY A 84 -16.35 -6.68 5.36
C GLY A 84 -15.71 -7.17 4.06
N ALA A 85 -14.47 -6.77 3.79
CA ALA A 85 -13.75 -7.24 2.60
C ALA A 85 -13.56 -8.76 2.69
N ILE A 86 -13.93 -9.45 1.61
CA ILE A 86 -13.88 -10.91 1.55
C ILE A 86 -12.93 -11.33 0.42
N ILE A 87 -12.05 -12.27 0.74
CA ILE A 87 -11.24 -12.95 -0.27
C ILE A 87 -11.98 -14.23 -0.63
N PRO A 88 -12.34 -14.47 -1.92
CA PRO A 88 -12.98 -15.72 -2.33
C PRO A 88 -12.14 -16.93 -1.90
N GLU A 89 -12.79 -17.97 -1.38
CA GLU A 89 -12.12 -19.18 -0.88
C GLU A 89 -11.16 -19.79 -1.91
N LYS A 90 -11.53 -19.71 -3.19
CA LYS A 90 -10.72 -20.21 -4.31
C LYS A 90 -9.28 -19.66 -4.28
N TYR A 91 -9.07 -18.41 -3.83
CA TYR A 91 -7.75 -17.75 -3.87
C TYR A 91 -7.02 -17.80 -2.53
N GLN A 92 -7.71 -18.14 -1.43
CA GLN A 92 -7.14 -18.14 -0.09
C GLN A 92 -5.97 -19.12 0.04
N GLY A 93 -4.85 -18.65 0.61
CA GLY A 93 -3.65 -19.45 0.79
C GLY A 93 -2.84 -19.71 -0.48
N MET A 94 -3.27 -19.20 -1.63
CA MET A 94 -2.48 -19.34 -2.86
C MET A 94 -1.24 -18.44 -2.83
N GLU A 95 -0.13 -18.97 -3.37
CA GLU A 95 1.02 -18.14 -3.70
C GLU A 95 0.62 -17.04 -4.72
N ARG A 96 1.10 -15.81 -4.54
CA ARG A 96 0.62 -14.63 -5.30
C ARG A 96 0.67 -14.76 -6.82
N PHE A 97 1.68 -15.42 -7.38
CA PHE A 97 1.77 -15.62 -8.83
C PHE A 97 0.81 -16.71 -9.33
N ALA A 98 0.54 -17.72 -8.49
CA ALA A 98 -0.50 -18.69 -8.76
C ALA A 98 -1.88 -18.03 -8.72
N ALA A 99 -2.16 -17.23 -7.71
CA ALA A 99 -3.40 -16.47 -7.60
C ALA A 99 -3.59 -15.51 -8.79
N ARG A 100 -2.54 -14.85 -9.26
CA ARG A 100 -2.59 -13.97 -10.45
C ARG A 100 -3.07 -14.75 -11.69
N ARG A 101 -2.51 -15.93 -11.93
CA ARG A 101 -2.92 -16.76 -13.08
C ARG A 101 -4.38 -17.19 -13.00
N GLU A 102 -4.83 -17.59 -11.81
CA GLU A 102 -6.22 -17.98 -11.59
C GLU A 102 -7.20 -16.81 -11.76
N ILE A 103 -6.85 -15.64 -11.23
CA ILE A 103 -7.66 -14.42 -11.38
C ILE A 103 -7.78 -14.03 -12.86
N VAL A 104 -6.69 -14.09 -13.63
CA VAL A 104 -6.72 -13.81 -15.07
C VAL A 104 -7.62 -14.79 -15.82
N ALA A 105 -7.53 -16.08 -15.51
CA ALA A 105 -8.40 -17.09 -16.11
C ALA A 105 -9.89 -16.86 -15.77
N ASP A 106 -10.19 -16.44 -14.53
CA ASP A 106 -11.56 -16.13 -14.13
C ASP A 106 -12.09 -14.85 -14.83
N PHE A 107 -11.24 -13.84 -15.06
CA PHE A 107 -11.61 -12.67 -15.86
C PHE A 107 -11.91 -13.05 -17.32
N GLU A 108 -11.11 -13.95 -17.91
CA GLU A 108 -11.35 -14.49 -19.25
C GLU A 108 -12.68 -15.24 -19.31
N ALA A 109 -12.93 -16.12 -18.34
CA ALA A 109 -14.18 -16.88 -18.25
C ALA A 109 -15.43 -16.00 -18.10
N LEU A 110 -15.31 -14.84 -17.48
CA LEU A 110 -16.37 -13.82 -17.37
C LEU A 110 -16.49 -12.91 -18.60
N GLY A 111 -15.60 -13.04 -19.59
CA GLY A 111 -15.56 -12.16 -20.76
C GLY A 111 -15.13 -10.72 -20.41
N LEU A 112 -14.39 -10.55 -19.32
CA LEU A 112 -13.92 -9.24 -18.84
C LEU A 112 -12.44 -8.99 -19.15
N LEU A 113 -11.72 -9.98 -19.67
CA LEU A 113 -10.32 -9.83 -20.11
C LEU A 113 -10.30 -9.25 -21.52
N GLU A 114 -9.74 -8.07 -21.69
CA GLU A 114 -9.57 -7.42 -22.99
C GLU A 114 -8.24 -7.85 -23.64
N SER A 115 -7.11 -7.65 -22.94
CA SER A 115 -5.79 -8.03 -23.41
C SER A 115 -4.83 -8.29 -22.24
N ILE A 116 -3.73 -8.97 -22.54
CA ILE A 116 -2.58 -9.09 -21.65
C ILE A 116 -1.40 -8.48 -22.41
N GLU A 117 -0.81 -7.42 -21.85
CA GLU A 117 0.32 -6.72 -22.46
C GLU A 117 1.52 -6.77 -21.52
N GLU A 118 2.71 -6.93 -22.08
CA GLU A 118 3.94 -6.80 -21.32
C GLU A 118 4.18 -5.33 -20.97
N ASN A 119 4.51 -5.08 -19.72
CA ASN A 119 4.80 -3.75 -19.22
C ASN A 119 6.15 -3.73 -18.49
N GLU A 120 7.04 -2.87 -18.94
CA GLU A 120 8.32 -2.65 -18.27
C GLU A 120 8.10 -1.91 -16.94
N MET A 121 8.57 -2.52 -15.87
CA MET A 121 8.47 -1.94 -14.53
C MET A 121 9.69 -2.29 -13.68
N THR A 122 10.06 -1.41 -12.78
CA THR A 122 11.09 -1.70 -11.78
C THR A 122 10.49 -2.53 -10.66
N VAL A 123 10.96 -3.76 -10.53
CA VAL A 123 10.51 -4.69 -9.48
C VAL A 123 11.57 -4.74 -8.40
N PRO A 124 11.23 -4.48 -7.12
CA PRO A 124 12.18 -4.60 -6.02
C PRO A 124 12.46 -6.06 -5.69
N TYR A 125 13.73 -6.37 -5.44
CA TYR A 125 14.20 -7.69 -5.03
C TYR A 125 14.90 -7.63 -3.68
N GLY A 126 14.76 -8.67 -2.89
CA GLY A 126 15.48 -8.81 -1.64
C GLY A 126 16.97 -9.05 -1.85
N ASP A 127 17.83 -8.24 -1.23
CA ASP A 127 19.28 -8.27 -1.41
C ASP A 127 19.90 -9.65 -1.10
N ARG A 128 19.35 -10.38 -0.14
CA ARG A 128 19.89 -11.67 0.31
C ARG A 128 19.20 -12.87 -0.35
N GLY A 129 17.92 -12.76 -0.65
CA GLY A 129 17.11 -13.88 -1.14
C GLY A 129 16.87 -13.86 -2.64
N GLY A 130 17.10 -12.75 -3.32
CA GLY A 130 16.84 -12.59 -4.76
C GLY A 130 15.37 -12.79 -5.14
N VAL A 131 14.45 -12.71 -4.17
CA VAL A 131 13.00 -12.86 -4.40
C VAL A 131 12.35 -11.50 -4.54
N VAL A 132 11.27 -11.45 -5.32
CA VAL A 132 10.44 -10.24 -5.48
C VAL A 132 9.85 -9.84 -4.13
N ILE A 133 10.02 -8.56 -3.78
CA ILE A 133 9.43 -7.95 -2.58
C ILE A 133 8.10 -7.32 -2.98
N GLU A 134 7.03 -7.66 -2.25
CA GLU A 134 5.75 -7.02 -2.38
C GLU A 134 5.59 -5.94 -1.29
N PRO A 135 5.28 -4.69 -1.65
CA PRO A 135 4.96 -3.67 -0.66
C PRO A 135 3.72 -4.09 0.14
N MET A 136 3.78 -3.95 1.46
CA MET A 136 2.64 -4.18 2.33
C MET A 136 2.74 -3.31 3.59
N LEU A 137 1.58 -2.96 4.15
CA LEU A 137 1.54 -2.25 5.42
C LEU A 137 1.91 -3.20 6.56
N THR A 138 2.79 -2.74 7.44
CA THR A 138 3.18 -3.44 8.65
C THR A 138 3.50 -2.44 9.76
N ASN A 139 3.19 -2.80 10.99
CA ASN A 139 3.55 -1.97 12.14
C ASN A 139 5.05 -2.00 12.35
N GLN A 140 5.66 -0.82 12.38
CA GLN A 140 7.08 -0.64 12.62
C GLN A 140 7.32 0.17 13.91
N TRP A 141 8.34 -0.18 14.65
CA TRP A 141 8.83 0.66 15.73
C TRP A 141 9.47 1.91 15.15
N TYR A 142 8.98 3.06 15.58
CA TYR A 142 9.52 4.35 15.18
C TYR A 142 9.90 5.15 16.43
N VAL A 143 11.08 5.76 16.38
CA VAL A 143 11.57 6.65 17.43
C VAL A 143 11.43 8.09 16.94
N ASP A 144 10.65 8.90 17.64
CA ASP A 144 10.57 10.34 17.40
C ASP A 144 11.86 11.01 17.90
N ALA A 145 12.92 10.87 17.11
CA ALA A 145 14.24 11.37 17.43
C ALA A 145 14.23 12.89 17.61
N LYS A 146 13.40 13.62 16.87
CA LYS A 146 13.29 15.08 16.98
C LYS A 146 12.79 15.50 18.36
N LYS A 147 11.79 14.81 18.90
CA LYS A 147 11.25 15.07 20.23
C LYS A 147 12.24 14.68 21.34
N LEU A 148 12.93 13.57 21.16
CA LEU A 148 13.90 13.06 22.14
C LEU A 148 15.23 13.86 22.12
N ALA A 149 15.60 14.44 20.99
CA ALA A 149 16.83 15.21 20.87
C ALA A 149 16.80 16.55 21.64
N GLY A 150 15.62 17.15 21.85
CA GLY A 150 15.49 18.43 22.53
C GLY A 150 16.24 18.48 23.87
N PRO A 151 15.93 17.65 24.86
CA PRO A 151 16.63 17.62 26.15
C PRO A 151 18.12 17.31 26.05
N ALA A 152 18.54 16.52 25.05
CA ALA A 152 19.96 16.20 24.82
C ALA A 152 20.72 17.41 24.28
N ILE A 153 20.15 18.15 23.34
CA ILE A 153 20.71 19.39 22.79
C ILE A 153 20.83 20.42 23.89
N GLU A 154 19.79 20.67 24.68
CA GLU A 154 19.83 21.60 25.83
C GLU A 154 20.92 21.23 26.82
N ALA A 155 21.15 19.93 27.08
CA ALA A 155 22.19 19.49 28.00
C ALA A 155 23.60 19.79 27.51
N VAL A 156 23.81 19.90 26.20
CA VAL A 156 25.10 20.33 25.60
C VAL A 156 25.19 21.84 25.60
N GLU A 157 24.14 22.55 25.22
CA GLU A 157 24.13 24.03 25.15
C GLU A 157 24.30 24.67 26.53
N ASP A 158 23.72 24.09 27.57
CA ASP A 158 23.85 24.60 28.95
C ASP A 158 25.09 24.07 29.70
N GLY A 159 25.91 23.25 29.05
CA GLY A 159 27.17 22.75 29.55
C GLY A 159 27.09 21.60 30.54
N ARG A 160 25.89 20.96 30.70
CA ARG A 160 25.76 19.70 31.51
C ARG A 160 26.50 18.55 30.86
N ILE A 161 26.62 18.56 29.52
CA ILE A 161 27.40 17.61 28.75
C ILE A 161 28.41 18.38 27.91
N ASN A 162 29.68 17.99 27.97
CA ASN A 162 30.75 18.61 27.19
C ASN A 162 31.42 17.59 26.29
N PHE A 163 31.61 17.90 25.02
CA PHE A 163 32.36 17.06 24.09
C PHE A 163 33.85 17.25 24.24
N VAL A 164 34.58 16.15 24.18
CA VAL A 164 36.07 16.16 24.18
C VAL A 164 36.55 15.32 23.00
N PRO A 165 37.24 15.93 22.04
CA PRO A 165 37.55 17.35 21.91
C PRO A 165 36.34 18.22 21.54
N LYS A 166 36.38 19.50 21.90
CA LYS A 166 35.28 20.46 21.73
C LYS A 166 34.81 20.67 20.28
N GLN A 167 35.63 20.33 19.29
CA GLN A 167 35.28 20.45 17.87
C GLN A 167 34.03 19.62 17.46
N TYR A 168 33.64 18.62 18.23
CA TYR A 168 32.45 17.78 17.97
C TYR A 168 31.15 18.38 18.54
N GLU A 169 31.20 19.50 19.23
CA GLU A 169 30.03 20.15 19.83
C GLU A 169 29.06 20.70 18.77
N ASN A 170 29.53 20.94 17.54
CA ASN A 170 28.75 21.52 16.44
C ASN A 170 28.35 20.46 15.36
N MET A 171 28.46 19.20 15.65
CA MET A 171 28.01 18.13 14.76
C MET A 171 26.59 17.73 15.08
#